data_94050eb86db2cab8c1ff05f63ef820c5
#
_entry.id   94050eb86db2cab8c1ff05f63ef820c5
#
_cell.length_a   1.000
_cell.length_b   1.000
_cell.length_c   1.000
_cell.angle_alpha   90.00
_cell.angle_beta   90.00
_cell.angle_gamma   90.00
#
_symmetry.space_group_name_H-M   'P 1'
#
loop_
_entity.id
_entity.type
_entity.pdbx_description
1 polymer ?
#
loop_
_entity_poly.entity_id
_entity_poly.type
_entity_poly.pdbx_seq_one_letter_code
_entity_poly.pdbx_strand_id
1 'polypeptide(L)'
;EIDVSSGNLTLDVAGDIILDAAGGDIFLKEGGTHYGSIKRNNNDLQIHSETSDEDMLFVGNDGGSVITALTLDMSAAGAATFNSSVTENSDERLKSNITTIPDALSKVTEMRGVHYIRKDTGLKRTGLIAQELQKIAPELVSTGEDEMSTLSVSYANVVGYLIEAVKELSEKIAALEAK
;
A
#
# COMPACT_ATOMS: atom_id res chain seq x y z
N GLU A 1 33.39 18.60 13.76
CA GLU A 1 32.03 19.09 14.07
C GLU A 1 31.84 20.46 13.39
N ILE A 2 30.68 20.64 12.75
CA ILE A 2 30.23 21.93 12.22
C ILE A 2 29.15 22.41 13.19
N ASP A 3 29.42 23.47 13.94
CA ASP A 3 28.45 24.11 14.84
C ASP A 3 28.09 25.49 14.31
N VAL A 4 26.78 25.74 14.08
CA VAL A 4 26.27 27.05 13.64
C VAL A 4 25.47 27.63 14.80
N SER A 5 26.07 28.54 15.53
CA SER A 5 25.47 29.13 16.75
C SER A 5 24.27 30.04 16.46
N SER A 6 24.11 30.53 15.22
CA SER A 6 22.96 31.32 14.77
C SER A 6 22.83 31.28 13.25
N GLY A 7 21.59 31.41 12.75
CA GLY A 7 21.27 31.34 11.32
C GLY A 7 21.21 29.91 10.77
N ASN A 8 21.33 29.76 9.46
CA ASN A 8 21.23 28.49 8.76
C ASN A 8 22.59 27.98 8.32
N LEU A 9 22.81 26.69 8.34
CA LEU A 9 23.88 26.05 7.56
C LEU A 9 23.39 25.89 6.12
N THR A 10 24.06 26.54 5.16
CA THR A 10 23.78 26.39 3.73
C THR A 10 24.92 25.60 3.10
N LEU A 11 24.62 24.52 2.40
CA LEU A 11 25.55 23.76 1.58
C LEU A 11 25.19 24.03 0.12
N ASP A 12 25.91 24.94 -0.52
CA ASP A 12 25.73 25.29 -1.94
C ASP A 12 26.91 24.72 -2.73
N VAL A 13 26.69 23.64 -3.44
CA VAL A 13 27.71 22.89 -4.19
C VAL A 13 27.28 22.70 -5.63
N ALA A 14 28.23 22.79 -6.57
CA ALA A 14 27.98 22.56 -7.99
C ALA A 14 27.84 21.07 -8.35
N GLY A 15 28.18 20.15 -7.45
CA GLY A 15 28.07 18.70 -7.60
C GLY A 15 27.13 18.10 -6.57
N ASP A 16 27.33 16.85 -6.26
CA ASP A 16 26.51 16.09 -5.31
C ASP A 16 26.87 16.44 -3.84
N ILE A 17 25.90 16.32 -2.94
CA ILE A 17 26.11 16.29 -1.50
C ILE A 17 26.07 14.83 -1.05
N ILE A 18 27.21 14.33 -0.58
CA ILE A 18 27.32 12.97 -0.05
C ILE A 18 27.35 13.05 1.48
N LEU A 19 26.34 12.42 2.11
CA LEU A 19 26.29 12.27 3.56
C LEU A 19 26.64 10.82 3.89
N ASP A 20 27.90 10.58 4.23
CA ASP A 20 28.43 9.25 4.55
C ASP A 20 28.64 9.14 6.06
N ALA A 21 27.66 8.52 6.73
CA ALA A 21 27.69 8.25 8.15
C ALA A 21 28.05 6.78 8.38
N ALA A 22 29.21 6.48 8.97
CA ALA A 22 29.65 5.11 9.24
C ALA A 22 28.66 4.34 10.14
N GLY A 23 27.84 5.03 10.96
CA GLY A 23 26.73 4.42 11.72
C GLY A 23 25.48 4.11 10.90
N GLY A 24 25.43 4.58 9.64
CA GLY A 24 24.32 4.31 8.71
C GLY A 24 23.10 5.23 8.87
N ASP A 25 23.07 6.13 9.88
CA ASP A 25 21.88 6.91 10.22
C ASP A 25 22.10 8.42 10.04
N ILE A 26 21.10 9.10 9.49
CA ILE A 26 20.97 10.56 9.47
C ILE A 26 19.77 10.92 10.33
N PHE A 27 20.00 11.58 11.46
CA PHE A 27 18.96 11.96 12.40
C PHE A 27 18.43 13.38 12.14
N LEU A 28 17.11 13.53 12.19
CA LEU A 28 16.40 14.80 12.17
C LEU A 28 15.99 15.15 13.60
N LYS A 29 16.41 16.32 14.09
CA LYS A 29 16.19 16.75 15.48
C LYS A 29 15.66 18.17 15.54
N GLU A 30 14.87 18.44 16.57
CA GLU A 30 14.49 19.77 17.00
C GLU A 30 14.69 19.88 18.51
N GLY A 31 15.39 20.92 18.98
CA GLY A 31 15.67 21.12 20.40
C GLY A 31 16.35 19.91 21.09
N GLY A 32 17.15 19.14 20.35
CA GLY A 32 17.81 17.93 20.83
C GLY A 32 16.97 16.64 20.75
N THR A 33 15.67 16.75 20.51
CA THR A 33 14.76 15.61 20.39
C THR A 33 14.74 15.07 18.96
N HIS A 34 14.85 13.76 18.79
CA HIS A 34 14.69 13.09 17.50
C HIS A 34 13.21 13.02 17.15
N TYR A 35 12.85 13.46 15.94
CA TYR A 35 11.51 13.27 15.39
C TYR A 35 11.49 12.40 14.12
N GLY A 36 12.65 12.25 13.46
CA GLY A 36 12.75 11.41 12.27
C GLY A 36 14.17 11.02 11.95
N SER A 37 14.33 10.06 11.05
CA SER A 37 15.64 9.63 10.57
C SER A 37 15.55 9.00 9.17
N ILE A 38 16.69 9.04 8.48
CA ILE A 38 16.95 8.27 7.27
C ILE A 38 18.00 7.24 7.63
N LYS A 39 17.67 5.95 7.51
CA LYS A 39 18.50 4.84 8.00
C LYS A 39 18.73 3.80 6.93
N ARG A 40 19.83 3.08 7.07
CA ARG A 40 20.04 1.80 6.40
C ARG A 40 19.63 0.68 7.35
N ASN A 41 18.69 -0.18 6.91
CA ASN A 41 18.37 -1.43 7.59
C ASN A 41 18.64 -2.61 6.65
N ASN A 42 19.69 -3.38 6.95
CA ASN A 42 20.26 -4.35 6.03
C ASN A 42 20.63 -3.68 4.68
N ASN A 43 19.86 -3.94 3.61
CA ASN A 43 20.03 -3.30 2.30
C ASN A 43 18.92 -2.32 1.96
N ASP A 44 17.96 -2.11 2.86
CA ASP A 44 16.82 -1.22 2.65
C ASP A 44 17.11 0.20 3.11
N LEU A 45 16.57 1.18 2.39
CA LEU A 45 16.46 2.55 2.81
C LEU A 45 15.19 2.71 3.65
N GLN A 46 15.34 3.09 4.92
CA GLN A 46 14.22 3.44 5.79
C GLN A 46 14.11 4.95 5.98
N ILE A 47 12.90 5.49 5.84
CA ILE A 47 12.51 6.81 6.34
C ILE A 47 11.63 6.54 7.54
N HIS A 48 12.06 6.99 8.73
CA HIS A 48 11.48 6.57 10.00
C HIS A 48 10.94 7.76 10.78
N SER A 49 9.66 7.69 11.24
CA SER A 49 9.10 8.55 12.27
C SER A 49 9.55 8.02 13.63
N GLU A 50 10.24 8.84 14.42
CA GLU A 50 10.79 8.44 15.74
C GLU A 50 9.81 8.70 16.89
N THR A 51 8.75 9.48 16.65
CA THR A 51 7.74 9.79 17.66
C THR A 51 6.62 8.76 17.59
N SER A 52 6.28 8.16 18.73
CA SER A 52 5.18 7.17 18.82
C SER A 52 3.86 7.77 18.38
N ASP A 53 3.13 7.02 17.55
CA ASP A 53 1.79 7.33 17.06
C ASP A 53 1.69 8.57 16.14
N GLU A 54 2.83 9.24 15.84
CA GLU A 54 2.85 10.37 14.91
C GLU A 54 3.05 9.92 13.47
N ASP A 55 2.27 10.51 12.58
CA ASP A 55 2.15 10.11 11.17
C ASP A 55 3.34 10.51 10.31
N MET A 56 3.51 9.80 9.20
CA MET A 56 4.36 10.25 8.10
C MET A 56 3.49 10.87 7.02
N LEU A 57 3.77 12.13 6.67
CA LEU A 57 3.00 12.91 5.72
C LEU A 57 3.81 13.24 4.48
N PHE A 58 3.25 12.98 3.30
CA PHE A 58 3.75 13.49 2.03
C PHE A 58 2.91 14.69 1.62
N VAL A 59 3.51 15.86 1.73
CA VAL A 59 2.84 17.16 1.58
C VAL A 59 3.38 17.88 0.35
N GLY A 60 2.51 18.50 -0.41
CA GLY A 60 2.86 19.25 -1.61
C GLY A 60 2.10 20.56 -1.72
N ASN A 61 2.38 21.32 -2.77
CA ASN A 61 1.68 22.55 -3.12
C ASN A 61 0.86 22.31 -4.39
N ASP A 62 -0.45 22.53 -4.31
CA ASP A 62 -1.37 22.46 -5.44
C ASP A 62 -1.98 23.85 -5.67
N GLY A 63 -1.56 24.52 -6.75
CA GLY A 63 -2.06 25.82 -7.13
C GLY A 63 -1.90 26.92 -6.06
N GLY A 64 -0.87 26.83 -5.21
CA GLY A 64 -0.62 27.78 -4.11
C GLY A 64 -1.15 27.31 -2.75
N SER A 65 -1.90 26.21 -2.69
CA SER A 65 -2.43 25.63 -1.45
C SER A 65 -1.60 24.42 -1.01
N VAL A 66 -1.29 24.34 0.28
CA VAL A 66 -0.62 23.17 0.85
C VAL A 66 -1.61 22.03 0.99
N ILE A 67 -1.30 20.87 0.43
CA ILE A 67 -2.11 19.65 0.54
C ILE A 67 -1.26 18.49 1.05
N THR A 68 -1.86 17.61 1.85
CA THR A 68 -1.31 16.30 2.19
C THR A 68 -1.75 15.29 1.14
N ALA A 69 -0.84 14.79 0.33
CA ALA A 69 -1.16 13.83 -0.74
C ALA A 69 -1.28 12.40 -0.23
N LEU A 70 -0.45 12.03 0.75
CA LEU A 70 -0.45 10.70 1.38
C LEU A 70 -0.18 10.85 2.88
N THR A 71 -0.98 10.17 3.68
CA THR A 71 -0.76 9.96 5.11
C THR A 71 -0.45 8.48 5.37
N LEU A 72 0.59 8.20 6.15
CA LEU A 72 0.82 6.90 6.76
C LEU A 72 0.56 7.04 8.25
N ASP A 73 -0.59 6.53 8.71
CA ASP A 73 -1.07 6.64 10.09
C ASP A 73 -0.43 5.55 10.96
N MET A 74 0.57 5.93 11.78
CA MET A 74 1.29 4.97 12.63
C MET A 74 0.45 4.50 13.80
N SER A 75 -0.50 5.31 14.29
CA SER A 75 -1.46 4.92 15.34
C SER A 75 -2.45 3.86 14.86
N ALA A 76 -2.67 3.78 13.54
CA ALA A 76 -3.55 2.80 12.88
C ALA A 76 -2.75 1.68 12.17
N ALA A 77 -1.61 1.28 12.75
CA ALA A 77 -0.75 0.21 12.23
C ALA A 77 -0.23 0.47 10.79
N GLY A 78 0.11 1.71 10.48
CA GLY A 78 0.62 2.13 9.19
C GLY A 78 -0.43 2.17 8.07
N ALA A 79 -1.69 2.43 8.43
CA ALA A 79 -2.74 2.59 7.43
C ALA A 79 -2.42 3.75 6.48
N ALA A 80 -2.51 3.50 5.16
CA ALA A 80 -2.24 4.51 4.14
C ALA A 80 -3.53 5.16 3.65
N THR A 81 -3.58 6.48 3.65
CA THR A 81 -4.69 7.27 3.10
C THR A 81 -4.17 8.23 2.03
N PHE A 82 -4.65 8.08 0.81
CA PHE A 82 -4.38 9.00 -0.29
C PHE A 82 -5.48 10.05 -0.36
N ASN A 83 -5.10 11.31 -0.57
CA ASN A 83 -6.06 12.43 -0.69
C ASN A 83 -6.94 12.33 -1.94
N SER A 84 -6.51 11.56 -2.93
CA SER A 84 -7.24 11.34 -4.18
C SER A 84 -7.17 9.87 -4.58
N SER A 85 -7.27 9.58 -5.86
CA SER A 85 -7.28 8.22 -6.40
C SER A 85 -5.89 7.57 -6.41
N VAL A 86 -5.86 6.25 -6.27
CA VAL A 86 -4.72 5.40 -6.62
C VAL A 86 -5.02 4.77 -7.97
N THR A 87 -4.11 4.95 -8.94
CA THR A 87 -4.23 4.37 -10.28
C THR A 87 -3.17 3.31 -10.50
N GLU A 88 -3.56 2.18 -11.05
CA GLU A 88 -2.66 1.10 -11.42
C GLU A 88 -2.48 1.04 -12.94
N ASN A 89 -1.24 0.85 -13.41
CA ASN A 89 -0.97 0.66 -14.82
C ASN A 89 -1.60 -0.64 -15.31
N SER A 90 -2.43 -0.56 -16.37
CA SER A 90 -3.13 -1.71 -16.95
C SER A 90 -3.04 -1.76 -18.47
N ASP A 91 -1.98 -1.19 -19.04
CA ASP A 91 -1.71 -1.15 -20.47
C ASP A 91 -1.51 -2.56 -21.02
N GLU A 92 -2.12 -2.86 -22.18
CA GLU A 92 -1.99 -4.15 -22.86
C GLU A 92 -0.53 -4.52 -23.16
N ARG A 93 0.30 -3.52 -23.48
CA ARG A 93 1.73 -3.70 -23.80
C ARG A 93 2.56 -4.23 -22.64
N LEU A 94 2.04 -4.14 -21.40
CA LEU A 94 2.67 -4.67 -20.19
C LEU A 94 2.23 -6.11 -19.87
N LYS A 95 1.36 -6.70 -20.72
CA LYS A 95 0.71 -7.98 -20.46
C LYS A 95 1.02 -8.98 -21.56
N SER A 96 1.07 -10.24 -21.23
CA SER A 96 1.20 -11.37 -22.15
C SER A 96 0.19 -12.46 -21.80
N ASN A 97 -0.09 -13.36 -22.73
CA ASN A 97 -0.99 -14.49 -22.54
C ASN A 97 -2.38 -14.07 -22.01
N ILE A 98 -2.92 -12.99 -22.56
CA ILE A 98 -4.22 -12.44 -22.16
C ILE A 98 -5.32 -13.43 -22.53
N THR A 99 -6.04 -13.92 -21.54
CA THR A 99 -7.19 -14.83 -21.68
C THR A 99 -8.33 -14.36 -20.81
N THR A 100 -9.57 -14.65 -21.22
CA THR A 100 -10.75 -14.44 -20.38
C THR A 100 -10.70 -15.38 -19.19
N ILE A 101 -11.14 -14.90 -18.01
CA ILE A 101 -11.19 -15.71 -16.78
C ILE A 101 -12.29 -16.77 -16.93
N PRO A 102 -11.98 -18.08 -16.91
CA PRO A 102 -12.97 -19.11 -17.03
C PRO A 102 -13.63 -19.42 -15.68
N ASP A 103 -14.88 -19.94 -15.72
CA ASP A 103 -15.63 -20.40 -14.55
C ASP A 103 -15.75 -19.35 -13.44
N ALA A 104 -15.85 -18.07 -13.85
CA ALA A 104 -15.80 -16.95 -12.92
C ALA A 104 -16.99 -16.96 -11.95
N LEU A 105 -18.20 -17.29 -12.42
CA LEU A 105 -19.39 -17.37 -11.56
C LEU A 105 -19.23 -18.44 -10.48
N SER A 106 -18.69 -19.61 -10.83
CA SER A 106 -18.43 -20.68 -9.85
C SER A 106 -17.45 -20.21 -8.79
N LYS A 107 -16.30 -19.64 -9.19
CA LYS A 107 -15.29 -19.14 -8.28
C LYS A 107 -15.81 -18.03 -7.36
N VAL A 108 -16.56 -17.08 -7.90
CA VAL A 108 -17.14 -15.99 -7.11
C VAL A 108 -18.15 -16.51 -6.09
N THR A 109 -18.95 -17.52 -6.43
CA THR A 109 -19.92 -18.13 -5.49
C THR A 109 -19.25 -18.91 -4.36
N GLU A 110 -18.00 -19.36 -4.55
CA GLU A 110 -17.19 -20.00 -3.52
C GLU A 110 -16.50 -18.98 -2.59
N MET A 111 -16.32 -17.73 -3.05
CA MET A 111 -15.71 -16.67 -2.24
C MET A 111 -16.65 -16.26 -1.11
N ARG A 112 -16.09 -16.07 0.08
CA ARG A 112 -16.86 -15.69 1.27
C ARG A 112 -16.50 -14.28 1.73
N GLY A 113 -17.43 -13.33 1.59
CA GLY A 113 -17.35 -12.02 2.22
C GLY A 113 -17.59 -12.11 3.72
N VAL A 114 -16.77 -11.45 4.51
CA VAL A 114 -16.84 -11.51 5.98
C VAL A 114 -16.77 -10.14 6.63
N HIS A 115 -17.40 -10.00 7.81
CA HIS A 115 -17.08 -8.96 8.76
C HIS A 115 -16.05 -9.48 9.76
N TYR A 116 -15.08 -8.68 10.14
CA TYR A 116 -14.06 -9.05 11.11
C TYR A 116 -13.61 -7.86 11.96
N ILE A 117 -12.90 -8.14 13.03
CA ILE A 117 -12.20 -7.14 13.84
C ILE A 117 -10.69 -7.40 13.65
N ARG A 118 -9.96 -6.37 13.25
CA ARG A 118 -8.50 -6.45 13.19
C ARG A 118 -7.93 -6.56 14.60
N LYS A 119 -7.04 -7.53 14.82
CA LYS A 119 -6.48 -7.80 16.14
C LYS A 119 -5.49 -6.72 16.60
N ASP A 120 -4.82 -6.08 15.64
CA ASP A 120 -3.82 -5.03 15.88
C ASP A 120 -4.45 -3.68 16.23
N THR A 121 -5.55 -3.31 15.57
CA THR A 121 -6.18 -1.99 15.75
C THR A 121 -7.53 -2.05 16.48
N GLY A 122 -8.13 -3.21 16.67
CA GLY A 122 -9.49 -3.35 17.22
C GLY A 122 -10.62 -2.85 16.30
N LEU A 123 -10.31 -2.42 15.08
CA LEU A 123 -11.27 -1.82 14.16
C LEU A 123 -12.11 -2.89 13.43
N LYS A 124 -13.42 -2.61 13.32
CA LYS A 124 -14.32 -3.42 12.49
C LYS A 124 -14.03 -3.15 11.00
N ARG A 125 -13.94 -4.22 10.21
CA ARG A 125 -13.69 -4.20 8.78
C ARG A 125 -14.55 -5.25 8.07
N THR A 126 -14.60 -5.15 6.75
CA THR A 126 -15.20 -6.15 5.85
C THR A 126 -14.19 -6.52 4.78
N GLY A 127 -14.26 -7.74 4.29
CA GLY A 127 -13.37 -8.19 3.22
C GLY A 127 -13.39 -9.70 3.05
N LEU A 128 -12.31 -10.24 2.51
CA LEU A 128 -12.09 -11.65 2.27
C LEU A 128 -11.02 -12.20 3.23
N ILE A 129 -10.98 -13.50 3.42
CA ILE A 129 -9.90 -14.19 4.11
C ILE A 129 -8.91 -14.70 3.07
N ALA A 130 -7.67 -14.21 3.12
CA ALA A 130 -6.64 -14.52 2.12
C ALA A 130 -6.40 -16.05 1.96
N GLN A 131 -6.37 -16.80 3.05
CA GLN A 131 -6.20 -18.25 3.04
C GLN A 131 -7.37 -19.01 2.38
N GLU A 132 -8.59 -18.47 2.40
CA GLU A 132 -9.73 -19.03 1.70
C GLU A 132 -9.65 -18.69 0.22
N LEU A 133 -9.38 -17.42 -0.10
CA LEU A 133 -9.23 -16.93 -1.46
C LEU A 133 -8.09 -17.62 -2.22
N GLN A 134 -6.97 -17.91 -1.55
CA GLN A 134 -5.82 -18.58 -2.15
C GLN A 134 -6.14 -19.97 -2.72
N LYS A 135 -7.16 -20.64 -2.18
CA LYS A 135 -7.61 -21.97 -2.67
C LYS A 135 -8.47 -21.86 -3.93
N ILE A 136 -9.12 -20.70 -4.15
CA ILE A 136 -10.08 -20.45 -5.23
C ILE A 136 -9.39 -19.73 -6.39
N ALA A 137 -8.61 -18.69 -6.07
CA ALA A 137 -7.94 -17.79 -7.01
C ALA A 137 -6.59 -17.35 -6.42
N PRO A 138 -5.55 -18.22 -6.45
CA PRO A 138 -4.26 -17.95 -5.82
C PRO A 138 -3.55 -16.69 -6.37
N GLU A 139 -3.81 -16.33 -7.62
CA GLU A 139 -3.28 -15.13 -8.27
C GLU A 139 -3.78 -13.81 -7.66
N LEU A 140 -4.84 -13.84 -6.85
CA LEU A 140 -5.34 -12.69 -6.10
C LEU A 140 -4.67 -12.53 -4.73
N VAL A 141 -3.74 -13.44 -4.37
CA VAL A 141 -3.12 -13.46 -3.04
C VAL A 141 -1.61 -13.37 -3.17
N SER A 142 -1.02 -12.45 -2.43
CA SER A 142 0.43 -12.30 -2.30
C SER A 142 0.88 -12.73 -0.92
N THR A 143 2.09 -13.28 -0.83
CA THR A 143 2.73 -13.64 0.43
C THR A 143 3.79 -12.59 0.77
N GLY A 144 3.73 -12.02 1.96
CA GLY A 144 4.72 -11.08 2.47
C GLY A 144 6.03 -11.78 2.82
N GLU A 145 7.11 -10.99 2.87
CA GLU A 145 8.45 -11.46 3.28
C GLU A 145 8.69 -11.32 4.79
N ASP A 146 7.64 -10.97 5.55
CA ASP A 146 7.69 -10.89 7.00
C ASP A 146 7.81 -12.28 7.65
N GLU A 147 8.24 -12.34 8.92
CA GLU A 147 8.46 -13.60 9.66
C GLU A 147 7.22 -14.53 9.68
N MET A 148 6.02 -13.95 9.61
CA MET A 148 4.76 -14.70 9.58
C MET A 148 4.32 -15.09 8.17
N SER A 149 5.04 -14.65 7.13
CA SER A 149 4.62 -14.81 5.72
C SER A 149 3.16 -14.38 5.53
N THR A 150 2.85 -13.17 5.99
CA THR A 150 1.49 -12.62 6.01
C THR A 150 0.89 -12.57 4.61
N LEU A 151 -0.30 -13.14 4.44
CA LEU A 151 -1.01 -13.11 3.17
C LEU A 151 -1.80 -11.81 3.00
N SER A 152 -1.78 -11.26 1.79
CA SER A 152 -2.55 -10.08 1.39
C SER A 152 -3.40 -10.34 0.15
N VAL A 153 -4.50 -9.60 0.01
CA VAL A 153 -5.46 -9.73 -1.09
C VAL A 153 -5.36 -8.52 -2.01
N SER A 154 -5.23 -8.78 -3.32
CA SER A 154 -5.31 -7.77 -4.37
C SER A 154 -6.78 -7.46 -4.67
N TYR A 155 -7.41 -6.64 -3.81
CA TYR A 155 -8.86 -6.36 -3.91
C TYR A 155 -9.27 -5.75 -5.24
N ALA A 156 -8.47 -4.85 -5.82
CA ALA A 156 -8.77 -4.24 -7.12
C ALA A 156 -8.90 -5.31 -8.24
N ASN A 157 -8.10 -6.36 -8.17
CA ASN A 157 -8.08 -7.40 -9.20
C ASN A 157 -9.29 -8.36 -9.12
N VAL A 158 -10.00 -8.39 -7.98
CA VAL A 158 -11.26 -9.16 -7.84
C VAL A 158 -12.32 -8.69 -8.84
N VAL A 159 -12.24 -7.43 -9.29
CA VAL A 159 -13.18 -6.87 -10.27
C VAL A 159 -13.22 -7.66 -11.59
N GLY A 160 -12.10 -8.21 -12.03
CA GLY A 160 -12.05 -9.05 -13.24
C GLY A 160 -12.93 -10.30 -13.11
N TYR A 161 -12.86 -10.96 -11.96
CA TYR A 161 -13.72 -12.11 -11.66
C TYR A 161 -15.19 -11.72 -11.57
N LEU A 162 -15.52 -10.58 -10.96
CA LEU A 162 -16.90 -10.11 -10.85
C LEU A 162 -17.48 -9.77 -12.21
N ILE A 163 -16.72 -9.16 -13.12
CA ILE A 163 -17.18 -8.83 -14.48
C ILE A 163 -17.55 -10.11 -15.24
N GLU A 164 -16.67 -11.10 -15.26
CA GLU A 164 -16.93 -12.35 -16.00
C GLU A 164 -18.03 -13.18 -15.33
N ALA A 165 -18.11 -13.20 -13.99
CA ALA A 165 -19.21 -13.86 -13.28
C ALA A 165 -20.58 -13.25 -13.59
N VAL A 166 -20.67 -11.92 -13.72
CA VAL A 166 -21.92 -11.23 -14.12
C VAL A 166 -22.30 -11.60 -15.55
N LYS A 167 -21.34 -11.70 -16.49
CA LYS A 167 -21.60 -12.12 -17.87
C LYS A 167 -22.13 -13.57 -17.93
N GLU A 168 -21.45 -14.49 -17.25
CA GLU A 168 -21.90 -15.90 -17.16
C GLU A 168 -23.30 -16.02 -16.53
N LEU A 169 -23.60 -15.21 -15.50
CA LEU A 169 -24.91 -15.18 -14.88
C LEU A 169 -26.00 -14.65 -15.84
N SER A 170 -25.69 -13.57 -16.58
CA SER A 170 -26.61 -13.00 -17.58
C SER A 170 -26.94 -13.99 -18.69
N GLU A 171 -25.96 -14.75 -19.18
CA GLU A 171 -26.16 -15.80 -20.17
C GLU A 171 -27.05 -16.92 -19.65
N LYS A 172 -26.86 -17.34 -18.39
CA LYS A 172 -27.71 -18.36 -17.74
C LYS A 172 -29.16 -17.89 -17.59
N ILE A 173 -29.37 -16.62 -17.22
CA ILE A 173 -30.72 -16.03 -17.11
C ILE A 173 -31.40 -16.02 -18.49
N ALA A 174 -30.76 -15.51 -19.53
CA ALA A 174 -31.28 -15.46 -20.88
C ALA A 174 -31.65 -16.85 -21.39
N ALA A 175 -30.86 -17.88 -21.10
CA ALA A 175 -31.16 -19.26 -21.47
C ALA A 175 -32.35 -19.85 -20.70
N LEU A 176 -32.69 -19.35 -19.51
CA LEU A 176 -33.86 -19.74 -18.76
C LEU A 176 -35.14 -19.05 -19.27
N GLU A 177 -35.04 -17.76 -19.63
CA GLU A 177 -36.14 -16.96 -20.17
C GLU A 177 -36.57 -17.39 -21.58
N ALA A 178 -35.66 -18.02 -22.33
CA ALA A 178 -35.93 -18.54 -23.68
C ALA A 178 -36.65 -19.92 -23.71
N LYS A 179 -36.90 -20.50 -22.54
CA LYS A 179 -37.60 -21.80 -22.39
C LYS A 179 -39.08 -21.64 -22.08
#